data_8f3b748b5788fb1cf9402731da6f6ad0
#
_entry.id   8f3b748b5788fb1cf9402731da6f6ad0
#
_cell.length_a   1.000
_cell.length_b   1.000
_cell.length_c   1.000
_cell.angle_alpha   90.00
_cell.angle_beta   90.00
_cell.angle_gamma   90.00
#
_symmetry.space_group_name_H-M   'P 1'
#
loop_
_entity.id
_entity.type
_entity.pdbx_description
1 polymer ?
#
loop_
_entity_poly.entity_id
_entity_poly.type
_entity_poly.pdbx_seq_one_letter_code
_entity_poly.pdbx_strand_id
1 'polypeptide(L)'
;IGGMFAFATLAIFSFIIGLSHGPLTSTVLRRFAEIQLAIFSFVLVLNVVRTRDQLLIAAHGVVAGGAAAGGIGVLLYVLPRPMALRALNALTALRYPGGDVLRFIEDDPSQPLRAIGTSIDPNVLGGVLIFTTVLGVALLLNSEAMLPRWLLGAMVGLSALCLMLTFSRSAFVGLAVGVGLLGLLRYRKLIWFGAAVMVLIILLPQTQAYTQRLIEGFQGQDLAMKMRFGEYKDALTLIRRHPWIGVGFSGTPEIDTYLGVSSVYLLIAEEMGVIGLAAFLATMATFMVRFLTRCHTLKTDPLLAGIGYGTATAIAGALVAGIADHYLFNLVFPHAALLLWTMLGLSAATLRIVQMPPTQANDRRHWVVRAFLPDRPPRAGRQ
;
A
#
# COMPACT_ATOMS: atom_id res chain seq x y z
N ILE A 1 14.62 -12.52 4.52
CA ILE A 1 13.82 -13.20 5.57
C ILE A 1 14.29 -12.75 6.95
N GLY A 2 15.63 -12.78 7.25
CA GLY A 2 16.15 -12.44 8.57
C GLY A 2 15.69 -11.08 9.11
N GLY A 3 15.75 -10.01 8.29
CA GLY A 3 15.29 -8.67 8.72
C GLY A 3 13.83 -8.63 9.10
N MET A 4 12.95 -9.31 8.34
CA MET A 4 11.52 -9.43 8.66
C MET A 4 11.31 -10.11 10.02
N PHE A 5 12.00 -11.25 10.28
CA PHE A 5 11.90 -11.93 11.56
C PHE A 5 12.43 -11.08 12.71
N ALA A 6 13.55 -10.37 12.51
CA ALA A 6 14.08 -9.44 13.51
C ALA A 6 13.06 -8.34 13.85
N PHE A 7 12.45 -7.72 12.82
CA PHE A 7 11.43 -6.69 13.00
C PHE A 7 10.18 -7.25 13.73
N ALA A 8 9.66 -8.40 13.30
CA ALA A 8 8.51 -9.05 13.94
C ALA A 8 8.79 -9.40 15.42
N THR A 9 9.97 -9.93 15.72
CA THR A 9 10.39 -10.28 17.09
C THR A 9 10.52 -9.03 17.97
N LEU A 10 11.11 -7.95 17.44
CA LEU A 10 11.21 -6.67 18.15
C LEU A 10 9.83 -6.08 18.42
N ALA A 11 8.87 -6.19 17.47
CA ALA A 11 7.51 -5.77 17.68
C ALA A 11 6.82 -6.55 18.82
N ILE A 12 7.03 -7.88 18.88
CA ILE A 12 6.49 -8.70 19.98
C ILE A 12 7.12 -8.27 21.32
N PHE A 13 8.43 -8.02 21.32
CA PHE A 13 9.12 -7.60 22.54
C PHE A 13 8.63 -6.23 23.03
N SER A 14 8.48 -5.26 22.11
CA SER A 14 7.92 -3.95 22.41
C SER A 14 6.46 -4.04 22.88
N PHE A 15 5.65 -4.94 22.29
CA PHE A 15 4.29 -5.18 22.73
C PHE A 15 4.24 -5.65 24.20
N ILE A 16 5.08 -6.60 24.58
CA ILE A 16 5.15 -7.13 25.96
C ILE A 16 5.55 -6.03 26.94
N ILE A 17 6.55 -5.22 26.60
CA ILE A 17 6.99 -4.11 27.45
C ILE A 17 5.89 -3.05 27.57
N GLY A 18 5.21 -2.75 26.47
CA GLY A 18 4.10 -1.79 26.45
C GLY A 18 2.92 -2.14 27.35
N LEU A 19 2.78 -3.40 27.76
CA LEU A 19 1.75 -3.81 28.73
C LEU A 19 1.95 -3.19 30.13
N SER A 20 3.11 -2.64 30.40
CA SER A 20 3.35 -1.85 31.62
C SER A 20 2.72 -0.43 31.55
N HIS A 21 2.42 0.05 30.35
CA HIS A 21 1.89 1.39 30.12
C HIS A 21 0.38 1.44 29.92
N GLY A 22 -0.26 0.31 29.61
CA GLY A 22 -1.71 0.26 29.39
C GLY A 22 -2.28 -1.16 29.54
N PRO A 23 -3.61 -1.27 29.77
CA PRO A 23 -4.24 -2.56 29.99
C PRO A 23 -4.29 -3.40 28.72
N LEU A 24 -4.02 -4.70 28.83
CA LEU A 24 -4.22 -5.65 27.75
C LEU A 24 -5.73 -5.84 27.49
N THR A 25 -6.22 -5.24 26.41
CA THR A 25 -7.58 -5.48 25.95
C THR A 25 -7.61 -6.50 24.82
N SER A 26 -8.73 -7.21 24.66
CA SER A 26 -8.92 -8.16 23.55
C SER A 26 -8.79 -7.47 22.18
N THR A 27 -9.14 -6.19 22.11
CA THR A 27 -9.02 -5.38 20.89
C THR A 27 -7.55 -5.09 20.53
N VAL A 28 -6.74 -4.69 21.51
CA VAL A 28 -5.30 -4.44 21.30
C VAL A 28 -4.58 -5.72 20.90
N LEU A 29 -4.85 -6.83 21.62
CA LEU A 29 -4.25 -8.12 21.30
C LEU A 29 -4.60 -8.59 19.87
N ARG A 30 -5.88 -8.49 19.50
CA ARG A 30 -6.34 -8.85 18.16
C ARG A 30 -5.66 -8.00 17.10
N ARG A 31 -5.65 -6.68 17.22
CA ARG A 31 -5.04 -5.75 16.27
C ARG A 31 -3.54 -6.00 16.14
N PHE A 32 -2.86 -6.26 17.24
CA PHE A 32 -1.45 -6.62 17.22
C PHE A 32 -1.22 -7.95 16.49
N ALA A 33 -2.04 -8.97 16.73
CA ALA A 33 -1.98 -10.23 16.00
C ALA A 33 -2.20 -10.03 14.48
N GLU A 34 -3.14 -9.16 14.09
CA GLU A 34 -3.40 -8.80 12.69
C GLU A 34 -2.15 -8.17 12.02
N ILE A 35 -1.42 -7.28 12.70
CA ILE A 35 -0.15 -6.74 12.20
C ILE A 35 0.93 -7.81 12.09
N GLN A 36 1.04 -8.72 13.07
CA GLN A 36 2.00 -9.83 12.98
C GLN A 36 1.68 -10.75 11.79
N LEU A 37 0.41 -11.09 11.59
CA LEU A 37 -0.03 -11.87 10.42
C LEU A 37 0.25 -11.12 9.11
N ALA A 38 0.08 -9.80 9.10
CA ALA A 38 0.43 -8.97 7.95
C ALA A 38 1.93 -9.08 7.61
N ILE A 39 2.83 -9.01 8.60
CA ILE A 39 4.27 -9.19 8.42
C ILE A 39 4.58 -10.60 7.89
N PHE A 40 3.95 -11.63 8.46
CA PHE A 40 4.15 -13.02 8.04
C PHE A 40 3.60 -13.33 6.66
N SER A 41 2.73 -12.49 6.07
CA SER A 41 2.27 -12.64 4.69
C SER A 41 3.42 -12.67 3.68
N PHE A 42 4.54 -12.00 3.96
CA PHE A 42 5.77 -12.09 3.18
C PHE A 42 6.26 -13.55 3.03
N VAL A 43 6.31 -14.29 4.13
CA VAL A 43 6.73 -15.71 4.12
C VAL A 43 5.70 -16.57 3.40
N LEU A 44 4.41 -16.30 3.63
CA LEU A 44 3.32 -17.00 2.96
C LEU A 44 3.45 -16.85 1.44
N VAL A 45 3.58 -15.62 0.95
CA VAL A 45 3.74 -15.33 -0.48
C VAL A 45 4.97 -16.02 -1.05
N LEU A 46 6.12 -15.94 -0.36
CA LEU A 46 7.33 -16.64 -0.81
C LEU A 46 7.16 -18.16 -0.90
N ASN A 47 6.39 -18.77 -0.02
CA ASN A 47 6.20 -20.22 -0.04
C ASN A 47 5.14 -20.68 -1.03
N VAL A 48 4.11 -19.89 -1.27
CA VAL A 48 3.00 -20.21 -2.19
C VAL A 48 3.34 -19.87 -3.62
N VAL A 49 3.89 -18.68 -3.88
CA VAL A 49 4.19 -18.19 -5.23
C VAL A 49 5.54 -18.73 -5.69
N ARG A 50 5.53 -19.88 -6.34
CA ARG A 50 6.73 -20.60 -6.80
C ARG A 50 6.91 -20.65 -8.30
N THR A 51 5.84 -20.39 -9.06
CA THR A 51 5.85 -20.44 -10.52
C THR A 51 5.51 -19.07 -11.12
N ARG A 52 5.86 -18.91 -12.40
CA ARG A 52 5.54 -17.70 -13.18
C ARG A 52 4.03 -17.43 -13.24
N ASP A 53 3.24 -18.49 -13.42
CA ASP A 53 1.77 -18.37 -13.51
C ASP A 53 1.14 -17.98 -12.17
N GLN A 54 1.61 -18.56 -11.06
CA GLN A 54 1.18 -18.16 -9.71
C GLN A 54 1.53 -16.70 -9.41
N LEU A 55 2.72 -16.24 -9.81
CA LEU A 55 3.13 -14.86 -9.64
C LEU A 55 2.24 -13.92 -10.46
N LEU A 56 1.92 -14.29 -11.70
CA LEU A 56 1.05 -13.52 -12.57
C LEU A 56 -0.38 -13.42 -12.01
N ILE A 57 -0.94 -14.55 -11.56
CA ILE A 57 -2.27 -14.58 -10.92
C ILE A 57 -2.28 -13.68 -9.67
N ALA A 58 -1.27 -13.80 -8.80
CA ALA A 58 -1.18 -13.00 -7.60
C ALA A 58 -1.05 -11.50 -7.89
N ALA A 59 -0.23 -11.12 -8.88
CA ALA A 59 -0.09 -9.72 -9.28
C ALA A 59 -1.40 -9.13 -9.85
N HIS A 60 -2.11 -9.89 -10.70
CA HIS A 60 -3.43 -9.48 -11.20
C HIS A 60 -4.47 -9.43 -10.07
N GLY A 61 -4.40 -10.36 -9.10
CA GLY A 61 -5.28 -10.36 -7.92
C GLY A 61 -5.10 -9.10 -7.08
N VAL A 62 -3.87 -8.64 -6.89
CA VAL A 62 -3.58 -7.37 -6.18
C VAL A 62 -4.19 -6.18 -6.94
N VAL A 63 -4.00 -6.12 -8.27
CA VAL A 63 -4.55 -5.02 -9.09
C VAL A 63 -6.09 -5.07 -9.10
N ALA A 64 -6.69 -6.26 -9.21
CA ALA A 64 -8.14 -6.42 -9.17
C ALA A 64 -8.72 -6.01 -7.80
N GLY A 65 -8.05 -6.39 -6.69
CA GLY A 65 -8.43 -5.95 -5.35
C GLY A 65 -8.38 -4.43 -5.18
N GLY A 66 -7.33 -3.79 -5.72
CA GLY A 66 -7.23 -2.32 -5.74
C GLY A 66 -8.32 -1.66 -6.58
N ALA A 67 -8.61 -2.21 -7.77
CA ALA A 67 -9.70 -1.71 -8.62
C ALA A 67 -11.07 -1.87 -7.94
N ALA A 68 -11.30 -2.97 -7.22
CA ALA A 68 -12.53 -3.17 -6.45
C ALA A 68 -12.63 -2.16 -5.30
N ALA A 69 -11.55 -1.96 -4.53
CA ALA A 69 -11.51 -0.96 -3.47
C ALA A 69 -11.72 0.46 -4.03
N GLY A 70 -11.07 0.78 -5.15
CA GLY A 70 -11.24 2.04 -5.87
C GLY A 70 -12.67 2.22 -6.38
N GLY A 71 -13.28 1.17 -6.96
CA GLY A 71 -14.66 1.18 -7.43
C GLY A 71 -15.66 1.45 -6.30
N ILE A 72 -15.50 0.77 -5.16
CA ILE A 72 -16.30 1.03 -3.96
C ILE A 72 -16.09 2.47 -3.48
N GLY A 73 -14.84 2.96 -3.48
CA GLY A 73 -14.52 4.33 -3.10
C GLY A 73 -15.22 5.36 -3.98
N VAL A 74 -15.15 5.19 -5.31
CA VAL A 74 -15.84 6.08 -6.27
C VAL A 74 -17.35 5.98 -6.11
N LEU A 75 -17.88 4.77 -6.00
CA LEU A 75 -19.33 4.56 -5.81
C LEU A 75 -19.83 5.31 -4.57
N LEU A 76 -19.20 5.11 -3.43
CA LEU A 76 -19.58 5.79 -2.18
C LEU A 76 -19.41 7.30 -2.25
N TYR A 77 -18.44 7.79 -3.04
CA TYR A 77 -18.23 9.22 -3.25
C TYR A 77 -19.35 9.88 -4.07
N VAL A 78 -19.86 9.16 -5.08
CA VAL A 78 -20.92 9.68 -5.99
C VAL A 78 -22.31 9.52 -5.39
N LEU A 79 -22.52 8.55 -4.50
CA LEU A 79 -23.81 8.32 -3.86
C LEU A 79 -24.22 9.52 -2.99
N PRO A 80 -25.54 9.82 -2.89
CA PRO A 80 -26.05 10.77 -1.90
C PRO A 80 -25.58 10.40 -0.49
N ARG A 81 -25.13 11.38 0.31
CA ARG A 81 -24.57 11.17 1.67
C ARG A 81 -25.39 10.21 2.54
N PRO A 82 -26.74 10.32 2.63
CA PRO A 82 -27.53 9.40 3.43
C PRO A 82 -27.47 7.95 2.95
N MET A 83 -27.31 7.72 1.64
CA MET A 83 -27.19 6.38 1.06
C MET A 83 -25.80 5.80 1.32
N ALA A 84 -24.76 6.60 1.14
CA ALA A 84 -23.38 6.18 1.46
C ALA A 84 -23.24 5.81 2.93
N LEU A 85 -23.77 6.62 3.86
CA LEU A 85 -23.80 6.32 5.29
C LEU A 85 -24.59 5.04 5.62
N ARG A 86 -25.75 4.81 5.00
CA ARG A 86 -26.51 3.57 5.19
C ARG A 86 -25.69 2.35 4.73
N ALA A 87 -25.05 2.43 3.57
CA ALA A 87 -24.22 1.36 3.04
C ALA A 87 -23.04 1.05 3.97
N LEU A 88 -22.33 2.07 4.48
CA LEU A 88 -21.22 1.90 5.42
C LEU A 88 -21.69 1.39 6.79
N ASN A 89 -22.78 1.93 7.33
CA ASN A 89 -23.34 1.47 8.60
C ASN A 89 -23.87 0.02 8.52
N ALA A 90 -24.28 -0.48 7.36
CA ALA A 90 -24.61 -1.90 7.20
C ALA A 90 -23.41 -2.83 7.46
N LEU A 91 -22.19 -2.33 7.29
CA LEU A 91 -20.96 -3.07 7.57
C LEU A 91 -20.61 -3.18 9.06
N THR A 92 -21.37 -2.54 9.96
CA THR A 92 -21.16 -2.65 11.41
C THR A 92 -21.29 -4.10 11.91
N ALA A 93 -22.11 -4.92 11.22
CA ALA A 93 -22.17 -6.37 11.45
C ALA A 93 -20.80 -7.06 11.26
N LEU A 94 -19.92 -6.48 10.41
CA LEU A 94 -18.54 -6.92 10.17
C LEU A 94 -17.52 -6.13 11.02
N ARG A 95 -17.98 -5.44 12.05
CA ARG A 95 -17.16 -4.58 12.95
C ARG A 95 -16.58 -3.33 12.27
N TYR A 96 -17.20 -2.86 11.19
CA TYR A 96 -16.90 -1.55 10.64
C TYR A 96 -17.39 -0.46 11.62
N PRO A 97 -16.68 0.66 11.79
CA PRO A 97 -17.15 1.77 12.63
C PRO A 97 -18.52 2.27 12.20
N GLY A 98 -19.42 2.45 13.14
CA GLY A 98 -20.74 3.02 12.90
C GLY A 98 -20.76 4.54 13.09
N GLY A 99 -21.88 5.17 12.72
CA GLY A 99 -22.09 6.60 12.85
C GLY A 99 -21.70 7.39 11.61
N ASP A 100 -21.28 8.64 11.79
CA ASP A 100 -20.82 9.50 10.68
C ASP A 100 -19.34 9.25 10.41
N VAL A 101 -19.08 8.29 9.49
CA VAL A 101 -17.73 7.89 9.10
C VAL A 101 -17.23 8.62 7.86
N LEU A 102 -18.06 9.48 7.24
CA LEU A 102 -17.64 10.25 6.06
C LEU A 102 -16.57 11.27 6.46
N ARG A 103 -15.61 11.47 5.57
CA ARG A 103 -14.50 12.40 5.76
C ARG A 103 -14.57 13.51 4.73
N PHE A 104 -14.31 14.72 5.19
CA PHE A 104 -14.30 15.93 4.38
C PHE A 104 -12.91 16.56 4.42
N ILE A 105 -12.64 17.49 3.50
CA ILE A 105 -11.41 18.29 3.58
C ILE A 105 -11.51 19.15 4.83
N GLU A 106 -10.43 19.19 5.63
CA GLU A 106 -10.35 19.92 6.92
C GLU A 106 -11.40 19.48 7.97
N ASP A 107 -11.96 18.26 7.80
CA ASP A 107 -13.07 17.72 8.62
C ASP A 107 -14.31 18.64 8.65
N ASP A 108 -14.44 19.54 7.66
CA ASP A 108 -15.57 20.46 7.52
C ASP A 108 -16.60 19.91 6.50
N PRO A 109 -17.85 19.60 6.94
CA PRO A 109 -18.90 19.09 6.05
C PRO A 109 -19.31 20.05 4.91
N SER A 110 -18.94 21.33 4.98
CA SER A 110 -19.14 22.30 3.90
C SER A 110 -18.11 22.13 2.77
N GLN A 111 -16.99 21.51 3.05
CA GLN A 111 -15.93 21.22 2.10
C GLN A 111 -16.20 19.95 1.28
N PRO A 112 -15.48 19.70 0.19
CA PRO A 112 -15.60 18.50 -0.62
C PRO A 112 -15.42 17.21 0.21
N LEU A 113 -16.28 16.23 -0.06
CA LEU A 113 -16.17 14.87 0.45
C LEU A 113 -14.85 14.25 -0.02
N ARG A 114 -14.24 13.41 0.80
CA ARG A 114 -13.07 12.61 0.46
C ARG A 114 -13.47 11.14 0.25
N ALA A 115 -12.94 10.49 -0.79
CA ALA A 115 -13.18 9.06 -0.98
C ALA A 115 -12.46 8.24 0.12
N ILE A 116 -13.22 7.49 0.89
CA ILE A 116 -12.71 6.61 1.95
C ILE A 116 -12.86 5.12 1.63
N GLY A 117 -13.76 4.78 0.68
CA GLY A 117 -14.11 3.38 0.42
C GLY A 117 -14.54 2.67 1.70
N THR A 118 -14.01 1.48 1.92
CA THR A 118 -14.15 0.72 3.18
C THR A 118 -12.91 0.85 4.08
N SER A 119 -11.97 1.74 3.75
CA SER A 119 -10.71 1.91 4.51
C SER A 119 -10.84 2.85 5.70
N ILE A 120 -12.01 3.45 5.94
CA ILE A 120 -12.32 4.39 7.03
C ILE A 120 -11.61 5.74 6.86
N ASP A 121 -10.36 5.71 6.43
CA ASP A 121 -9.50 6.88 6.26
C ASP A 121 -9.11 7.05 4.79
N PRO A 122 -9.24 8.28 4.23
CA PRO A 122 -8.90 8.54 2.83
C PRO A 122 -7.40 8.42 2.53
N ASN A 123 -6.51 8.69 3.50
CA ASN A 123 -5.08 8.56 3.29
C ASN A 123 -4.67 7.08 3.22
N VAL A 124 -5.31 6.24 4.05
CA VAL A 124 -5.13 4.78 4.00
C VAL A 124 -5.58 4.21 2.66
N LEU A 125 -6.76 4.62 2.17
CA LEU A 125 -7.23 4.21 0.85
C LEU A 125 -6.26 4.66 -0.24
N GLY A 126 -5.82 5.93 -0.20
CA GLY A 126 -4.81 6.46 -1.13
C GLY A 126 -3.53 5.64 -1.11
N GLY A 127 -3.05 5.28 0.08
CA GLY A 127 -1.85 4.45 0.28
C GLY A 127 -1.97 3.05 -0.34
N VAL A 128 -3.10 2.39 -0.14
CA VAL A 128 -3.41 1.09 -0.78
C VAL A 128 -3.42 1.23 -2.30
N LEU A 129 -4.03 2.30 -2.81
CA LEU A 129 -4.14 2.55 -4.24
C LEU A 129 -2.79 2.91 -4.90
N ILE A 130 -1.78 3.40 -4.18
CA ILE A 130 -0.41 3.54 -4.71
C ILE A 130 0.10 2.18 -5.20
N PHE A 131 0.07 1.16 -4.34
CA PHE A 131 0.57 -0.16 -4.67
C PHE A 131 -0.11 -0.75 -5.89
N THR A 132 -1.43 -0.70 -5.92
CA THR A 132 -2.24 -1.35 -6.95
C THR A 132 -2.18 -0.61 -8.28
N THR A 133 -2.14 0.73 -8.25
CA THR A 133 -2.03 1.56 -9.46
C THR A 133 -0.65 1.41 -10.10
N VAL A 134 0.45 1.50 -9.33
CA VAL A 134 1.81 1.39 -9.89
C VAL A 134 2.06 -0.02 -10.45
N LEU A 135 1.65 -1.07 -9.74
CA LEU A 135 1.73 -2.45 -10.24
C LEU A 135 0.84 -2.64 -11.47
N GLY A 136 -0.38 -2.08 -11.45
CA GLY A 136 -1.31 -2.13 -12.57
C GLY A 136 -0.75 -1.45 -13.83
N VAL A 137 -0.11 -0.28 -13.70
CA VAL A 137 0.61 0.39 -14.79
C VAL A 137 1.71 -0.50 -15.35
N ALA A 138 2.49 -1.15 -14.49
CA ALA A 138 3.55 -2.05 -14.93
C ALA A 138 3.00 -3.25 -15.72
N LEU A 139 1.87 -3.83 -15.29
CA LEU A 139 1.18 -4.92 -15.99
C LEU A 139 0.55 -4.44 -17.31
N LEU A 140 -0.06 -3.26 -17.32
CA LEU A 140 -0.67 -2.65 -18.53
C LEU A 140 0.36 -2.43 -19.64
N LEU A 141 1.58 -2.04 -19.28
CA LEU A 141 2.68 -1.82 -20.22
C LEU A 141 3.39 -3.13 -20.62
N ASN A 142 3.01 -4.25 -20.03
CA ASN A 142 3.57 -5.55 -20.34
C ASN A 142 2.78 -6.23 -21.47
N SER A 143 3.50 -6.82 -22.45
CA SER A 143 2.87 -7.53 -23.58
C SER A 143 2.28 -8.89 -23.21
N GLU A 144 2.70 -9.46 -22.09
CA GLU A 144 2.35 -10.83 -21.66
C GLU A 144 1.37 -10.85 -20.48
N ALA A 145 0.62 -9.76 -20.26
CA ALA A 145 -0.40 -9.71 -19.23
C ALA A 145 -1.52 -10.74 -19.51
N MET A 146 -2.06 -11.35 -18.43
CA MET A 146 -3.13 -12.34 -18.52
C MET A 146 -4.47 -11.70 -18.93
N LEU A 147 -4.74 -10.49 -18.46
CA LEU A 147 -5.97 -9.76 -18.76
C LEU A 147 -5.81 -8.87 -19.99
N PRO A 148 -6.88 -8.63 -20.75
CA PRO A 148 -6.83 -7.74 -21.90
C PRO A 148 -6.50 -6.29 -21.46
N ARG A 149 -5.74 -5.58 -22.31
CA ARG A 149 -5.22 -4.24 -21.98
C ARG A 149 -6.31 -3.23 -21.62
N TRP A 150 -7.47 -3.32 -22.27
CA TRP A 150 -8.59 -2.42 -21.96
C TRP A 150 -9.10 -2.60 -20.54
N LEU A 151 -9.17 -3.86 -20.05
CA LEU A 151 -9.61 -4.18 -18.69
C LEU A 151 -8.57 -3.71 -17.66
N LEU A 152 -7.28 -3.99 -17.91
CA LEU A 152 -6.20 -3.47 -17.06
C LEU A 152 -6.20 -1.93 -17.04
N GLY A 153 -6.40 -1.30 -18.20
CA GLY A 153 -6.54 0.14 -18.30
C GLY A 153 -7.71 0.69 -17.48
N ALA A 154 -8.87 0.03 -17.54
CA ALA A 154 -10.04 0.39 -16.74
C ALA A 154 -9.77 0.23 -15.23
N MET A 155 -9.12 -0.87 -14.81
CA MET A 155 -8.76 -1.10 -13.41
C MET A 155 -7.78 -0.04 -12.88
N VAL A 156 -6.73 0.27 -13.66
CA VAL A 156 -5.75 1.32 -13.33
C VAL A 156 -6.42 2.69 -13.29
N GLY A 157 -7.23 3.01 -14.29
CA GLY A 157 -7.97 4.27 -14.36
C GLY A 157 -8.91 4.46 -13.18
N LEU A 158 -9.65 3.41 -12.79
CA LEU A 158 -10.55 3.45 -11.65
C LEU A 158 -9.79 3.63 -10.33
N SER A 159 -8.67 2.91 -10.15
CA SER A 159 -7.81 3.05 -8.97
C SER A 159 -7.19 4.46 -8.89
N ALA A 160 -6.69 4.98 -10.01
CA ALA A 160 -6.12 6.32 -10.09
C ALA A 160 -7.17 7.41 -9.84
N LEU A 161 -8.38 7.28 -10.43
CA LEU A 161 -9.48 8.18 -10.18
C LEU A 161 -9.86 8.21 -8.70
N CYS A 162 -10.03 7.03 -8.09
CA CYS A 162 -10.34 6.96 -6.67
C CYS A 162 -9.23 7.60 -5.81
N LEU A 163 -7.95 7.33 -6.14
CA LEU A 163 -6.82 7.95 -5.45
C LEU A 163 -6.88 9.48 -5.53
N MET A 164 -7.24 10.05 -6.69
CA MET A 164 -7.45 11.50 -6.83
C MET A 164 -8.57 11.99 -5.90
N LEU A 165 -9.70 11.27 -5.82
CA LEU A 165 -10.84 11.60 -4.98
C LEU A 165 -10.58 11.42 -3.46
N THR A 166 -9.48 10.79 -3.06
CA THR A 166 -9.06 10.76 -1.64
C THR A 166 -8.57 12.10 -1.15
N PHE A 167 -8.13 12.99 -2.03
CA PHE A 167 -7.48 14.26 -1.69
C PHE A 167 -6.27 14.09 -0.75
N SER A 168 -5.60 12.93 -0.81
CA SER A 168 -4.43 12.62 0.01
C SER A 168 -3.14 13.09 -0.67
N ARG A 169 -2.54 14.15 -0.13
CA ARG A 169 -1.28 14.71 -0.65
C ARG A 169 -0.12 13.70 -0.60
N SER A 170 -0.02 12.96 0.49
CA SER A 170 0.99 11.88 0.64
C SER A 170 0.83 10.81 -0.44
N ALA A 171 -0.43 10.41 -0.74
CA ALA A 171 -0.71 9.43 -1.78
C ALA A 171 -0.36 9.94 -3.19
N PHE A 172 -0.60 11.24 -3.48
CA PHE A 172 -0.20 11.84 -4.76
C PHE A 172 1.31 11.82 -4.94
N VAL A 173 2.07 12.23 -3.92
CA VAL A 173 3.53 12.19 -3.93
C VAL A 173 4.02 10.74 -4.08
N GLY A 174 3.46 9.80 -3.32
CA GLY A 174 3.80 8.39 -3.40
C GLY A 174 3.54 7.79 -4.78
N LEU A 175 2.38 8.10 -5.39
CA LEU A 175 2.06 7.66 -6.76
C LEU A 175 3.04 8.26 -7.77
N ALA A 176 3.32 9.56 -7.69
CA ALA A 176 4.26 10.25 -8.58
C ALA A 176 5.67 9.65 -8.49
N VAL A 177 6.15 9.37 -7.27
CA VAL A 177 7.45 8.70 -7.06
C VAL A 177 7.42 7.28 -7.61
N GLY A 178 6.37 6.48 -7.31
CA GLY A 178 6.27 5.10 -7.76
C GLY A 178 6.23 4.99 -9.30
N VAL A 179 5.37 5.78 -9.96
CA VAL A 179 5.27 5.82 -11.43
C VAL A 179 6.52 6.44 -12.06
N GLY A 180 7.07 7.50 -11.45
CA GLY A 180 8.30 8.17 -11.90
C GLY A 180 9.49 7.21 -11.87
N LEU A 181 9.71 6.48 -10.77
CA LEU A 181 10.76 5.47 -10.67
C LEU A 181 10.54 4.32 -11.66
N LEU A 182 9.30 3.87 -11.86
CA LEU A 182 8.97 2.86 -12.87
C LEU A 182 9.32 3.36 -14.28
N GLY A 183 9.06 4.64 -14.56
CA GLY A 183 9.45 5.32 -15.79
C GLY A 183 10.97 5.37 -15.98
N LEU A 184 11.68 5.81 -14.95
CA LEU A 184 13.16 5.95 -14.98
C LEU A 184 13.86 4.59 -15.17
N LEU A 185 13.40 3.57 -14.44
CA LEU A 185 14.07 2.27 -14.39
C LEU A 185 13.68 1.35 -15.55
N ARG A 186 12.47 1.47 -16.11
CA ARG A 186 11.97 0.49 -17.09
C ARG A 186 11.23 1.10 -18.28
N TYR A 187 10.33 2.05 -18.07
CA TYR A 187 9.39 2.53 -19.10
C TYR A 187 9.51 4.04 -19.32
N ARG A 188 10.58 4.50 -19.96
CA ARG A 188 10.89 5.94 -20.15
C ARG A 188 9.74 6.77 -20.74
N LYS A 189 8.84 6.16 -21.51
CA LYS A 189 7.64 6.83 -22.04
C LYS A 189 6.71 7.35 -20.93
N LEU A 190 6.70 6.71 -19.75
CA LEU A 190 5.92 7.19 -18.60
C LEU A 190 6.37 8.55 -18.09
N ILE A 191 7.65 8.88 -18.22
CA ILE A 191 8.18 10.19 -17.79
C ILE A 191 7.54 11.29 -18.64
N TRP A 192 7.51 11.11 -19.96
CA TRP A 192 6.90 12.07 -20.88
C TRP A 192 5.39 12.14 -20.70
N PHE A 193 4.73 11.01 -20.47
CA PHE A 193 3.31 10.98 -20.16
C PHE A 193 3.00 11.70 -18.83
N GLY A 194 3.78 11.44 -17.78
CA GLY A 194 3.63 12.12 -16.50
C GLY A 194 3.89 13.63 -16.60
N ALA A 195 4.91 14.04 -17.37
CA ALA A 195 5.17 15.44 -17.65
C ALA A 195 4.00 16.10 -18.40
N ALA A 196 3.45 15.43 -19.42
CA ALA A 196 2.30 15.94 -20.17
C ALA A 196 1.04 16.08 -19.26
N VAL A 197 0.78 15.09 -18.40
CA VAL A 197 -0.31 15.16 -17.42
C VAL A 197 -0.09 16.31 -16.42
N MET A 198 1.13 16.51 -15.95
CA MET A 198 1.46 17.62 -15.03
C MET A 198 1.23 18.97 -15.70
N VAL A 199 1.69 19.15 -16.96
CA VAL A 199 1.45 20.37 -17.74
C VAL A 199 -0.06 20.60 -17.93
N LEU A 200 -0.81 19.54 -18.25
CA LEU A 200 -2.26 19.63 -18.41
C LEU A 200 -2.95 20.08 -17.11
N ILE A 201 -2.55 19.51 -15.96
CA ILE A 201 -3.07 19.89 -14.64
C ILE A 201 -2.79 21.37 -14.35
N ILE A 202 -1.61 21.89 -14.70
CA ILE A 202 -1.25 23.29 -14.47
C ILE A 202 -2.03 24.24 -15.40
N LEU A 203 -2.29 23.82 -16.63
CA LEU A 203 -2.92 24.66 -17.64
C LEU A 203 -4.46 24.68 -17.56
N LEU A 204 -5.09 23.66 -16.97
CA LEU A 204 -6.54 23.60 -16.86
C LEU A 204 -7.07 24.53 -15.76
N PRO A 205 -7.95 25.50 -16.07
CA PRO A 205 -8.51 26.41 -15.05
C PRO A 205 -9.25 25.68 -13.93
N GLN A 206 -9.89 24.55 -14.27
CA GLN A 206 -10.66 23.72 -13.32
C GLN A 206 -9.79 23.09 -12.23
N THR A 207 -8.49 22.91 -12.50
CA THR A 207 -7.54 22.32 -11.57
C THR A 207 -6.77 23.37 -10.74
N GLN A 208 -6.88 24.66 -11.08
CA GLN A 208 -6.13 25.73 -10.40
C GLN A 208 -6.50 25.84 -8.92
N ALA A 209 -7.79 25.75 -8.56
CA ALA A 209 -8.22 25.71 -7.16
C ALA A 209 -7.63 24.52 -6.40
N TYR A 210 -7.41 23.41 -7.10
CA TYR A 210 -6.81 22.18 -6.56
C TYR A 210 -5.29 22.34 -6.37
N THR A 211 -4.60 22.89 -7.37
CA THR A 211 -3.16 23.18 -7.30
C THR A 211 -2.85 24.23 -6.24
N GLN A 212 -3.68 25.26 -6.11
CA GLN A 212 -3.51 26.28 -5.09
C GLN A 212 -3.63 25.68 -3.68
N ARG A 213 -4.63 24.84 -3.41
CA ARG A 213 -4.77 24.11 -2.14
C ARG A 213 -3.58 23.18 -1.85
N LEU A 214 -3.02 22.52 -2.88
CA LEU A 214 -1.80 21.74 -2.70
C LEU A 214 -0.63 22.64 -2.26
N ILE A 215 -0.45 23.80 -2.89
CA ILE A 215 0.61 24.76 -2.57
C ILE A 215 0.44 25.29 -1.13
N GLU A 216 -0.75 25.73 -0.76
CA GLU A 216 -1.08 26.22 0.60
C GLU A 216 -0.80 25.14 1.66
N GLY A 217 -1.15 23.89 1.34
CA GLY A 217 -0.85 22.74 2.20
C GLY A 217 0.66 22.47 2.36
N PHE A 218 1.45 22.61 1.29
CA PHE A 218 2.91 22.50 1.39
C PHE A 218 3.55 23.68 2.14
N GLN A 219 2.91 24.84 2.16
CA GLN A 219 3.36 26.00 2.93
C GLN A 219 3.03 25.91 4.44
N GLY A 220 2.34 24.85 4.86
CA GLY A 220 2.03 24.61 6.27
C GLY A 220 0.93 25.53 6.84
N GLN A 221 0.14 26.16 5.99
CA GLN A 221 -0.85 27.15 6.40
C GLN A 221 -2.21 26.52 6.74
N ASP A 222 -2.46 25.27 6.33
CA ASP A 222 -3.72 24.58 6.57
C ASP A 222 -3.77 23.90 7.96
N LEU A 223 -5.00 23.65 8.45
CA LEU A 223 -5.26 23.04 9.75
C LEU A 223 -4.62 21.64 9.85
N ALA A 224 -4.68 20.84 8.77
CA ALA A 224 -4.15 19.49 8.76
C ALA A 224 -2.62 19.46 8.96
N MET A 225 -1.89 20.45 8.43
CA MET A 225 -0.45 20.56 8.64
C MET A 225 -0.10 21.03 10.07
N LYS A 226 -0.88 21.96 10.62
CA LYS A 226 -0.71 22.39 12.01
C LYS A 226 -0.94 21.23 12.99
N MET A 227 -1.97 20.41 12.76
CA MET A 227 -2.23 19.22 13.56
C MET A 227 -1.05 18.23 13.47
N ARG A 228 -0.52 17.97 12.27
CA ARG A 228 0.65 17.08 12.08
C ARG A 228 1.89 17.58 12.82
N PHE A 229 2.14 18.88 12.85
CA PHE A 229 3.25 19.44 13.65
C PHE A 229 3.07 19.16 15.14
N GLY A 230 1.83 19.24 15.66
CA GLY A 230 1.49 18.84 17.02
C GLY A 230 1.81 17.35 17.25
N GLU A 231 1.28 16.47 16.41
CA GLU A 231 1.53 15.02 16.46
C GLU A 231 3.04 14.69 16.42
N TYR A 232 3.81 15.36 15.56
CA TYR A 232 5.26 15.13 15.47
C TYR A 232 6.00 15.56 16.74
N LYS A 233 5.60 16.70 17.34
CA LYS A 233 6.17 17.18 18.61
C LYS A 233 5.91 16.18 19.73
N ASP A 234 4.71 15.65 19.80
CA ASP A 234 4.29 14.68 20.81
C ASP A 234 5.03 13.36 20.62
N ALA A 235 5.09 12.83 19.40
CA ALA A 235 5.87 11.63 19.09
C ALA A 235 7.35 11.79 19.44
N LEU A 236 7.96 12.92 19.10
CA LEU A 236 9.36 13.19 19.46
C LEU A 236 9.57 13.28 20.97
N THR A 237 8.59 13.76 21.72
CA THR A 237 8.63 13.79 23.17
C THR A 237 8.59 12.37 23.75
N LEU A 238 7.71 11.51 23.25
CA LEU A 238 7.65 10.10 23.65
C LEU A 238 8.92 9.32 23.28
N ILE A 239 9.43 9.52 22.06
CA ILE A 239 10.68 8.91 21.61
C ILE A 239 11.85 9.32 22.52
N ARG A 240 11.93 10.59 22.95
CA ARG A 240 12.97 11.04 23.89
C ARG A 240 12.85 10.42 25.27
N ARG A 241 11.63 10.14 25.75
CA ARG A 241 11.41 9.50 27.04
C ARG A 241 11.67 7.99 27.00
N HIS A 242 11.34 7.33 25.86
CA HIS A 242 11.48 5.89 25.66
C HIS A 242 12.28 5.57 24.39
N PRO A 243 13.58 5.97 24.28
CA PRO A 243 14.31 5.98 23.02
C PRO A 243 14.60 4.58 22.45
N TRP A 244 14.81 3.58 23.30
CA TRP A 244 15.34 2.30 22.84
C TRP A 244 14.29 1.33 22.33
N ILE A 245 13.19 1.16 23.05
CA ILE A 245 12.17 0.12 22.80
C ILE A 245 10.79 0.74 22.56
N GLY A 246 10.65 2.06 22.77
CA GLY A 246 9.38 2.78 22.63
C GLY A 246 8.41 2.54 23.79
N VAL A 247 7.18 2.98 23.60
CA VAL A 247 6.09 2.85 24.60
C VAL A 247 5.26 1.59 24.39
N GLY A 248 5.49 0.83 23.32
CA GLY A 248 4.68 -0.34 22.96
C GLY A 248 3.36 0.05 22.29
N PHE A 249 2.42 -0.89 22.26
CA PHE A 249 1.18 -0.81 21.48
C PHE A 249 -0.08 -0.66 22.31
N SER A 250 0.04 -0.53 23.63
CA SER A 250 -1.10 -0.54 24.55
C SER A 250 -1.65 0.85 24.90
N GLY A 251 -1.12 1.90 24.25
CA GLY A 251 -1.49 3.29 24.49
C GLY A 251 -0.43 4.04 25.30
N THR A 252 -0.58 5.36 25.34
CA THR A 252 0.33 6.27 26.06
C THR A 252 -0.36 6.81 27.30
N PRO A 253 0.09 6.48 28.51
CA PRO A 253 -0.62 6.84 29.74
C PRO A 253 -0.50 8.30 30.18
N GLU A 254 0.37 9.10 29.56
CA GLU A 254 0.81 10.36 30.15
C GLU A 254 0.55 11.64 29.33
N ILE A 255 -0.10 11.54 28.18
CA ILE A 255 -0.28 12.71 27.32
C ILE A 255 -1.71 12.77 26.82
N ASP A 256 -2.42 13.88 27.05
CA ASP A 256 -3.64 14.29 26.31
C ASP A 256 -3.26 14.55 24.85
N THR A 257 -2.96 13.48 24.10
CA THR A 257 -2.34 13.59 22.81
C THR A 257 -3.29 13.27 21.69
N TYR A 258 -3.04 13.89 20.56
CA TYR A 258 -3.60 13.50 19.29
C TYR A 258 -3.42 12.00 19.02
N LEU A 259 -4.50 11.33 18.66
CA LEU A 259 -4.54 9.89 18.40
C LEU A 259 -3.71 9.52 17.17
N GLY A 260 -2.44 9.24 17.37
CA GLY A 260 -1.53 8.73 16.35
C GLY A 260 -0.69 9.81 15.67
N VAL A 261 0.49 9.43 15.20
CA VAL A 261 1.41 10.31 14.48
C VAL A 261 1.34 10.05 12.97
N SER A 262 1.14 11.11 12.17
CA SER A 262 1.04 11.02 10.71
C SER A 262 2.41 10.80 10.04
N SER A 263 3.14 9.77 10.48
CA SER A 263 4.39 9.29 9.87
C SER A 263 4.66 7.86 10.32
N VAL A 264 4.81 6.93 9.39
CA VAL A 264 5.13 5.54 9.73
C VAL A 264 6.46 5.43 10.49
N TYR A 265 7.42 6.29 10.18
CA TYR A 265 8.74 6.25 10.80
C TYR A 265 8.71 6.73 12.25
N LEU A 266 7.98 7.82 12.51
CA LEU A 266 7.78 8.31 13.87
C LEU A 266 6.91 7.36 14.67
N LEU A 267 5.86 6.77 14.08
CA LEU A 267 5.01 5.79 14.73
C LEU A 267 5.80 4.56 15.16
N ILE A 268 6.64 4.00 14.28
CA ILE A 268 7.50 2.87 14.64
C ILE A 268 8.50 3.26 15.74
N ALA A 269 9.09 4.46 15.65
CA ALA A 269 10.01 4.93 16.68
C ALA A 269 9.33 5.21 18.02
N GLU A 270 8.09 5.66 18.03
CA GLU A 270 7.26 5.85 19.22
C GLU A 270 6.92 4.49 19.86
N GLU A 271 6.37 3.55 19.06
CA GLU A 271 5.91 2.26 19.55
C GLU A 271 7.05 1.29 19.86
N MET A 272 8.12 1.26 19.04
CA MET A 272 9.20 0.26 19.09
C MET A 272 10.59 0.87 19.36
N GLY A 273 10.68 2.16 19.59
CA GLY A 273 11.93 2.87 19.79
C GLY A 273 12.80 2.94 18.54
N VAL A 274 14.00 3.52 18.71
CA VAL A 274 15.00 3.64 17.64
C VAL A 274 15.47 2.27 17.13
N ILE A 275 15.48 1.26 18.00
CA ILE A 275 15.86 -0.12 17.60
C ILE A 275 14.84 -0.70 16.64
N GLY A 276 13.53 -0.52 16.91
CA GLY A 276 12.47 -0.96 16.01
C GLY A 276 12.50 -0.22 14.66
N LEU A 277 12.69 1.11 14.70
CA LEU A 277 12.85 1.91 13.49
C LEU A 277 14.07 1.48 12.67
N ALA A 278 15.22 1.26 13.32
CA ALA A 278 16.44 0.79 12.65
C ALA A 278 16.22 -0.59 12.00
N ALA A 279 15.53 -1.52 12.67
CA ALA A 279 15.20 -2.83 12.11
C ALA A 279 14.25 -2.71 10.90
N PHE A 280 13.24 -1.84 10.94
CA PHE A 280 12.36 -1.56 9.81
C PHE A 280 13.15 -1.01 8.63
N LEU A 281 13.92 0.06 8.84
CA LEU A 281 14.72 0.70 7.80
C LEU A 281 15.77 -0.26 7.21
N ALA A 282 16.45 -1.03 8.04
CA ALA A 282 17.40 -2.04 7.59
C ALA A 282 16.73 -3.14 6.75
N THR A 283 15.51 -3.54 7.10
CA THR A 283 14.72 -4.50 6.33
C THR A 283 14.36 -3.94 4.96
N MET A 284 13.84 -2.71 4.91
CA MET A 284 13.48 -2.03 3.65
C MET A 284 14.72 -1.75 2.78
N ALA A 285 15.81 -1.28 3.39
CA ALA A 285 17.08 -1.04 2.70
C ALA A 285 17.68 -2.35 2.15
N THR A 286 17.69 -3.43 2.93
CA THR A 286 18.16 -4.75 2.48
C THR A 286 17.36 -5.25 1.30
N PHE A 287 16.04 -5.09 1.34
CA PHE A 287 15.16 -5.44 0.23
C PHE A 287 15.52 -4.61 -1.01
N MET A 288 15.59 -3.28 -0.87
CA MET A 288 15.85 -2.38 -2.00
C MET A 288 17.23 -2.62 -2.63
N VAL A 289 18.27 -2.80 -1.80
CA VAL A 289 19.62 -3.12 -2.27
C VAL A 289 19.63 -4.46 -3.02
N ARG A 290 18.99 -5.49 -2.48
CA ARG A 290 18.87 -6.79 -3.16
C ARG A 290 18.12 -6.70 -4.48
N PHE A 291 17.07 -5.90 -4.54
CA PHE A 291 16.36 -5.67 -5.78
C PHE A 291 17.26 -4.96 -6.80
N LEU A 292 17.88 -3.84 -6.44
CA LEU A 292 18.73 -3.06 -7.34
C LEU A 292 19.95 -3.85 -7.85
N THR A 293 20.58 -4.66 -7.00
CA THR A 293 21.72 -5.49 -7.39
C THR A 293 21.34 -6.66 -8.32
N ARG A 294 20.09 -7.13 -8.26
CA ARG A 294 19.64 -8.30 -9.01
C ARG A 294 18.64 -7.99 -10.14
N CYS A 295 18.10 -6.79 -10.21
CA CYS A 295 17.08 -6.42 -11.20
C CYS A 295 17.57 -6.58 -12.66
N HIS A 296 18.89 -6.59 -12.90
CA HIS A 296 19.44 -6.85 -14.23
C HIS A 296 19.10 -8.26 -14.74
N THR A 297 18.94 -9.25 -13.87
CA THR A 297 18.56 -10.62 -14.25
C THR A 297 17.12 -10.69 -14.77
N LEU A 298 16.27 -9.74 -14.41
CA LEU A 298 14.89 -9.66 -14.89
C LEU A 298 14.78 -9.26 -16.39
N LYS A 299 15.85 -8.75 -17.00
CA LYS A 299 15.83 -8.31 -18.39
C LYS A 299 15.54 -9.43 -19.38
N THR A 300 15.78 -10.69 -18.98
CA THR A 300 15.57 -11.88 -19.82
C THR A 300 14.10 -12.27 -19.96
N ASP A 301 13.23 -11.87 -19.02
CA ASP A 301 11.79 -12.15 -19.03
C ASP A 301 11.00 -10.84 -18.86
N PRO A 302 10.32 -10.35 -19.92
CA PRO A 302 9.56 -9.11 -19.87
C PRO A 302 8.48 -9.09 -18.79
N LEU A 303 7.79 -10.24 -18.55
CA LEU A 303 6.74 -10.35 -17.56
C LEU A 303 7.30 -10.23 -16.14
N LEU A 304 8.33 -11.01 -15.81
CA LEU A 304 8.99 -10.95 -14.52
C LEU A 304 9.58 -9.56 -14.27
N ALA A 305 10.14 -8.92 -15.30
CA ALA A 305 10.60 -7.54 -15.21
C ALA A 305 9.44 -6.58 -14.87
N GLY A 306 8.31 -6.68 -15.56
CA GLY A 306 7.14 -5.83 -15.29
C GLY A 306 6.68 -5.94 -13.84
N ILE A 307 6.48 -7.16 -13.34
CA ILE A 307 6.04 -7.40 -11.96
C ILE A 307 7.11 -6.96 -10.95
N GLY A 308 8.39 -7.32 -11.19
CA GLY A 308 9.48 -6.97 -10.28
C GLY A 308 9.70 -5.47 -10.14
N TYR A 309 9.80 -4.75 -11.25
CA TYR A 309 9.91 -3.28 -11.22
C TYR A 309 8.64 -2.63 -10.69
N GLY A 310 7.45 -3.12 -11.10
CA GLY A 310 6.16 -2.60 -10.62
C GLY A 310 6.01 -2.71 -9.10
N THR A 311 6.33 -3.87 -8.51
CA THR A 311 6.26 -4.07 -7.06
C THR A 311 7.31 -3.24 -6.32
N ALA A 312 8.57 -3.21 -6.77
CA ALA A 312 9.64 -2.47 -6.11
C ALA A 312 9.40 -0.96 -6.13
N THR A 313 8.96 -0.41 -7.27
CA THR A 313 8.68 1.03 -7.37
C THR A 313 7.41 1.44 -6.64
N ALA A 314 6.40 0.55 -6.57
CA ALA A 314 5.22 0.76 -5.73
C ALA A 314 5.58 0.83 -4.24
N ILE A 315 6.45 -0.08 -3.76
CA ILE A 315 6.96 -0.07 -2.40
C ILE A 315 7.74 1.24 -2.13
N ALA A 316 8.62 1.65 -3.04
CA ALA A 316 9.36 2.90 -2.90
C ALA A 316 8.42 4.12 -2.80
N GLY A 317 7.39 4.19 -3.66
CA GLY A 317 6.37 5.24 -3.60
C GLY A 317 5.60 5.25 -2.27
N ALA A 318 5.18 4.06 -1.80
CA ALA A 318 4.47 3.94 -0.53
C ALA A 318 5.34 4.32 0.68
N LEU A 319 6.64 3.96 0.68
CA LEU A 319 7.58 4.36 1.72
C LEU A 319 7.78 5.89 1.74
N VAL A 320 7.83 6.55 0.58
CA VAL A 320 7.88 8.02 0.51
C VAL A 320 6.58 8.63 1.04
N ALA A 321 5.41 8.11 0.66
CA ALA A 321 4.14 8.56 1.22
C ALA A 321 4.09 8.38 2.76
N GLY A 322 4.69 7.31 3.28
CA GLY A 322 4.80 7.01 4.70
C GLY A 322 5.61 8.03 5.53
N ILE A 323 6.35 8.95 4.89
CA ILE A 323 6.99 10.06 5.60
C ILE A 323 5.92 10.98 6.22
N ALA A 324 4.82 11.19 5.51
CA ALA A 324 3.73 12.05 5.92
C ALA A 324 2.42 11.27 6.19
N ASP A 325 2.51 9.95 6.44
CA ASP A 325 1.37 9.12 6.79
C ASP A 325 1.80 7.82 7.52
N HIS A 326 0.90 7.18 8.25
CA HIS A 326 1.22 6.07 9.16
C HIS A 326 0.67 4.70 8.74
N TYR A 327 -0.06 4.59 7.62
CA TYR A 327 -0.86 3.41 7.27
C TYR A 327 -0.04 2.13 7.04
N LEU A 328 1.26 2.22 6.73
CA LEU A 328 2.10 1.05 6.48
C LEU A 328 2.41 0.22 7.73
N PHE A 329 2.26 0.81 8.92
CA PHE A 329 2.44 0.13 10.20
C PHE A 329 1.52 0.77 11.24
N ASN A 330 0.24 0.43 11.20
CA ASN A 330 -0.74 0.95 12.14
C ASN A 330 -1.73 -0.14 12.53
N LEU A 331 -1.96 -0.31 13.82
CA LEU A 331 -2.86 -1.33 14.36
C LEU A 331 -4.32 -1.20 13.90
N VAL A 332 -4.73 0.01 13.52
CA VAL A 332 -6.11 0.26 13.05
C VAL A 332 -6.28 -0.15 11.59
N PHE A 333 -5.19 -0.16 10.81
CA PHE A 333 -5.21 -0.38 9.36
C PHE A 333 -4.32 -1.56 8.92
N PRO A 334 -4.52 -2.77 9.46
CA PRO A 334 -3.65 -3.92 9.19
C PRO A 334 -3.62 -4.34 7.71
N HIS A 335 -4.65 -4.00 6.94
CA HIS A 335 -4.73 -4.31 5.51
C HIS A 335 -3.68 -3.56 4.67
N ALA A 336 -3.30 -2.35 5.07
CA ALA A 336 -2.24 -1.61 4.36
C ALA A 336 -0.85 -2.22 4.67
N ALA A 337 -0.61 -2.62 5.92
CA ALA A 337 0.59 -3.38 6.28
C ALA A 337 0.64 -4.73 5.55
N LEU A 338 -0.48 -5.47 5.51
CA LEU A 338 -0.59 -6.72 4.76
C LEU A 338 -0.19 -6.54 3.29
N LEU A 339 -0.64 -5.47 2.65
CA LEU A 339 -0.31 -5.19 1.26
C LEU A 339 1.17 -4.88 1.08
N LEU A 340 1.80 -4.09 1.97
CA LEU A 340 3.24 -3.83 1.94
C LEU A 340 4.04 -5.14 1.97
N TRP A 341 3.77 -6.00 2.96
CA TRP A 341 4.51 -7.25 3.12
C TRP A 341 4.21 -8.26 2.00
N THR A 342 2.99 -8.28 1.48
CA THR A 342 2.63 -9.04 0.27
C THR A 342 3.43 -8.56 -0.94
N MET A 343 3.53 -7.27 -1.17
CA MET A 343 4.30 -6.70 -2.29
C MET A 343 5.80 -6.99 -2.17
N LEU A 344 6.36 -6.93 -0.95
CA LEU A 344 7.72 -7.37 -0.68
C LEU A 344 7.91 -8.85 -1.01
N GLY A 345 6.94 -9.69 -0.65
CA GLY A 345 6.92 -11.12 -0.97
C GLY A 345 6.87 -11.39 -2.47
N LEU A 346 6.01 -10.70 -3.21
CA LEU A 346 5.89 -10.82 -4.67
C LEU A 346 7.17 -10.41 -5.38
N SER A 347 7.78 -9.29 -4.97
CA SER A 347 9.05 -8.84 -5.54
C SER A 347 10.19 -9.82 -5.27
N ALA A 348 10.26 -10.37 -4.05
CA ALA A 348 11.26 -11.38 -3.71
C ALA A 348 11.02 -12.71 -4.46
N ALA A 349 9.75 -13.12 -4.63
CA ALA A 349 9.38 -14.28 -5.43
C ALA A 349 9.77 -14.11 -6.90
N THR A 350 9.59 -12.91 -7.45
CA THR A 350 9.99 -12.57 -8.83
C THR A 350 11.50 -12.78 -9.03
N LEU A 351 12.33 -12.25 -8.11
CA LEU A 351 13.79 -12.43 -8.18
C LEU A 351 14.21 -13.89 -8.01
N ARG A 352 13.47 -14.69 -7.25
CA ARG A 352 13.73 -16.11 -7.08
C ARG A 352 13.38 -16.91 -8.34
N ILE A 353 12.20 -16.65 -8.92
CA ILE A 353 11.70 -17.40 -10.08
C ILE A 353 12.62 -17.20 -11.28
N VAL A 354 13.15 -15.99 -11.51
CA VAL A 354 14.07 -15.73 -12.65
C VAL A 354 15.40 -16.48 -12.53
N GLN A 355 15.79 -16.87 -11.31
CA GLN A 355 17.04 -17.59 -11.06
C GLN A 355 16.88 -19.13 -11.12
N MET A 356 15.64 -19.64 -11.24
CA MET A 356 15.40 -21.07 -11.33
C MET A 356 15.70 -21.60 -12.75
N PRO A 357 16.32 -22.79 -12.87
CA PRO A 357 16.53 -23.39 -14.18
C PRO A 357 15.17 -23.71 -14.85
N PRO A 358 15.06 -23.57 -16.19
CA PRO A 358 13.82 -23.71 -16.94
C PRO A 358 13.06 -25.02 -16.71
N THR A 359 13.76 -26.10 -16.43
CA THR A 359 13.22 -27.44 -16.15
C THR A 359 12.35 -27.49 -14.89
N GLN A 360 12.66 -26.76 -13.86
CA GLN A 360 11.88 -26.75 -12.62
C GLN A 360 10.71 -25.76 -12.65
N ALA A 361 10.79 -24.74 -13.48
CA ALA A 361 9.72 -23.75 -13.67
C ALA A 361 8.52 -24.31 -14.45
N ASN A 362 8.72 -25.37 -15.23
CA ASN A 362 7.73 -25.90 -16.19
C ASN A 362 6.99 -27.16 -15.72
N ASP A 363 7.53 -27.88 -14.72
CA ASP A 363 7.03 -29.24 -14.35
C ASP A 363 5.70 -29.22 -13.55
N ARG A 364 5.16 -28.04 -13.24
CA ARG A 364 3.90 -27.89 -12.49
C ARG A 364 2.79 -27.15 -13.24
N ARG A 365 2.83 -27.07 -14.56
CA ARG A 365 1.79 -26.41 -15.39
C ARG A 365 0.39 -27.04 -15.29
N HIS A 366 0.23 -28.18 -14.61
CA HIS A 366 -0.98 -28.99 -14.73
C HIS A 366 -2.05 -28.79 -13.65
N TRP A 367 -1.80 -28.03 -12.57
CA TRP A 367 -2.75 -28.01 -11.45
C TRP A 367 -3.81 -26.91 -11.50
N VAL A 368 -3.49 -25.72 -11.97
CA VAL A 368 -4.42 -24.57 -11.91
C VAL A 368 -5.29 -24.48 -13.18
N VAL A 369 -4.74 -24.84 -14.35
CA VAL A 369 -5.48 -24.74 -15.63
C VAL A 369 -6.57 -25.80 -15.73
N ARG A 370 -6.41 -26.98 -15.14
CA ARG A 370 -7.44 -28.05 -15.11
C ARG A 370 -8.62 -27.75 -14.18
N ALA A 371 -8.48 -26.88 -13.21
CA ALA A 371 -9.57 -26.55 -12.28
C ALA A 371 -10.60 -25.57 -12.87
N PHE A 372 -10.27 -24.85 -13.93
CA PHE A 372 -11.13 -23.76 -14.44
C PHE A 372 -11.42 -23.79 -15.95
N LEU A 373 -10.86 -24.71 -16.72
CA LEU A 373 -11.16 -24.85 -18.15
C LEU A 373 -11.53 -26.31 -18.46
N PRO A 374 -12.70 -26.57 -19.09
CA PRO A 374 -13.04 -27.90 -19.57
C PRO A 374 -12.02 -28.38 -20.62
N ASP A 375 -11.60 -29.63 -20.51
CA ASP A 375 -10.68 -30.28 -21.44
C ASP A 375 -11.17 -30.08 -22.88
N ARG A 376 -10.40 -29.39 -23.72
CA ARG A 376 -10.66 -29.44 -25.16
C ARG A 376 -10.29 -30.80 -25.68
N PRO A 377 -11.20 -31.51 -26.38
CA PRO A 377 -10.86 -32.78 -26.97
C PRO A 377 -9.70 -32.64 -27.97
N PRO A 378 -8.84 -33.68 -28.11
CA PRO A 378 -7.74 -33.64 -29.04
C PRO A 378 -8.26 -33.43 -30.47
N ARG A 379 -7.70 -32.49 -31.20
CA ARG A 379 -8.01 -32.29 -32.62
C ARG A 379 -7.65 -33.58 -33.35
N ALA A 380 -8.67 -34.27 -33.86
CA ALA A 380 -8.48 -35.39 -34.76
C ALA A 380 -7.63 -34.95 -35.96
N GLY A 381 -6.50 -35.66 -36.14
CA GLY A 381 -5.61 -35.43 -37.27
C GLY A 381 -6.37 -35.68 -38.58
N ARG A 382 -6.34 -34.72 -39.48
CA ARG A 382 -6.68 -35.00 -40.89
C ARG A 382 -5.46 -35.69 -41.52
N GLN A 383 -5.71 -36.96 -41.95
CA GLN A 383 -4.89 -37.65 -42.93
C GLN A 383 -5.05 -36.99 -44.30
#